data_4f38f670c4324301264c047492bba8c0
#
_entry.id   4f38f670c4324301264c047492bba8c0
#
_cell.length_a   1.000
_cell.length_b   1.000
_cell.length_c   1.000
_cell.angle_alpha   90.00
_cell.angle_beta   90.00
_cell.angle_gamma   90.00
#
_symmetry.space_group_name_H-M   'P 1'
#
loop_
_entity.id
_entity.type
_entity.pdbx_description
1 polymer ?
#
loop_
_entity_poly.entity_id
_entity_poly.type
_entity_poly.pdbx_seq_one_letter_code
_entity_poly.pdbx_strand_id
1 'polypeptide(L)'
;MKPLDEFLPVFEFSERHRLAIAASPGRIDAAVREVSLTDIPAARVLLWVRRLGRPYGDSGKPFVAGALESSVVLDDVAGEGVVLGLTGQFWRIGGGDRGPRPQTREEFLAYDRPDACKAVIDFRAGPGLLSTETRVHVPDRAARRKFRRYWLVIRPFSGLIRILFLRAARRRAEAPA
;
A
#
# COMPACT_ATOMS: atom_id res chain seq x y z
N MET A 1 -4.24 12.75 10.77
CA MET A 1 -4.20 12.20 9.37
C MET A 1 -5.59 12.28 8.74
N LYS A 2 -5.68 12.70 7.47
CA LYS A 2 -6.93 12.89 6.74
C LYS A 2 -7.62 11.57 6.39
N PRO A 3 -8.96 11.49 6.34
CA PRO A 3 -9.67 10.29 5.94
C PRO A 3 -9.46 9.98 4.44
N LEU A 4 -9.52 8.70 4.08
CA LEU A 4 -9.34 8.29 2.67
C LEU A 4 -10.43 8.83 1.74
N ASP A 5 -11.60 9.19 2.27
CA ASP A 5 -12.69 9.80 1.51
C ASP A 5 -12.30 11.15 0.88
N GLU A 6 -11.32 11.89 1.45
CA GLU A 6 -10.80 13.11 0.83
C GLU A 6 -10.00 12.84 -0.44
N PHE A 7 -9.42 11.66 -0.56
CA PHE A 7 -8.54 11.31 -1.69
C PHE A 7 -9.22 10.41 -2.70
N LEU A 8 -10.08 9.49 -2.24
CA LEU A 8 -10.79 8.53 -3.10
C LEU A 8 -12.14 8.16 -2.49
N PRO A 9 -13.16 9.03 -2.64
CA PRO A 9 -14.50 8.79 -2.09
C PRO A 9 -15.25 7.68 -2.84
N VAL A 10 -14.99 7.50 -4.13
CA VAL A 10 -15.62 6.48 -4.98
C VAL A 10 -14.61 5.39 -5.30
N PHE A 11 -14.95 4.14 -4.98
CA PHE A 11 -14.11 2.99 -5.25
C PHE A 11 -14.95 1.73 -5.42
N GLU A 12 -14.47 0.79 -6.21
CA GLU A 12 -15.14 -0.51 -6.42
C GLU A 12 -14.47 -1.65 -5.68
N PHE A 13 -13.21 -1.46 -5.29
CA PHE A 13 -12.46 -2.50 -4.58
C PHE A 13 -11.82 -1.91 -3.34
N SER A 14 -11.91 -2.67 -2.24
CA SER A 14 -11.23 -2.29 -1.01
C SER A 14 -10.78 -3.50 -0.21
N GLU A 15 -9.75 -3.28 0.59
CA GLU A 15 -9.22 -4.26 1.53
C GLU A 15 -8.68 -3.54 2.76
N ARG A 16 -9.10 -3.97 3.95
CA ARG A 16 -8.68 -3.38 5.22
C ARG A 16 -8.17 -4.46 6.16
N HIS A 17 -7.06 -4.17 6.82
CA HIS A 17 -6.51 -4.98 7.90
C HIS A 17 -6.23 -4.11 9.11
N ARG A 18 -6.33 -4.69 10.29
CA ARG A 18 -6.04 -4.01 11.55
C ARG A 18 -5.43 -5.00 12.55
N LEU A 19 -4.55 -4.50 13.41
CA LEU A 19 -3.90 -5.28 14.44
C LEU A 19 -3.74 -4.45 15.72
N ALA A 20 -4.13 -5.01 16.86
CA ALA A 20 -3.87 -4.40 18.16
C ALA A 20 -2.36 -4.46 18.48
N ILE A 21 -1.80 -3.37 19.00
CA ILE A 21 -0.40 -3.21 19.32
C ILE A 21 -0.28 -2.49 20.67
N ALA A 22 0.43 -3.08 21.62
CA ALA A 22 0.63 -2.50 22.95
C ALA A 22 1.75 -1.44 22.93
N ALA A 23 1.55 -0.36 22.14
CA ALA A 23 2.51 0.74 22.03
C ALA A 23 1.80 2.07 21.76
N SER A 24 2.49 3.18 21.98
CA SER A 24 1.99 4.51 21.63
C SER A 24 1.91 4.71 20.12
N PRO A 25 1.04 5.60 19.62
CA PRO A 25 0.92 5.86 18.18
C PRO A 25 2.26 6.24 17.54
N GLY A 26 3.07 7.07 18.18
CA GLY A 26 4.39 7.45 17.66
C GLY A 26 5.36 6.27 17.51
N ARG A 27 5.37 5.31 18.46
CA ARG A 27 6.17 4.07 18.35
C ARG A 27 5.64 3.16 17.24
N ILE A 28 4.32 3.10 17.06
CA ILE A 28 3.70 2.32 15.99
C ILE A 28 4.07 2.91 14.62
N ASP A 29 3.95 4.23 14.44
CA ASP A 29 4.30 4.91 13.19
C ASP A 29 5.80 4.76 12.86
N ALA A 30 6.69 4.95 13.84
CA ALA A 30 8.13 4.73 13.66
C ALA A 30 8.41 3.28 13.21
N ALA A 31 7.81 2.30 13.88
CA ALA A 31 7.96 0.89 13.51
C ALA A 31 7.47 0.59 12.08
N VAL A 32 6.33 1.18 11.66
CA VAL A 32 5.79 1.04 10.29
C VAL A 32 6.80 1.55 9.26
N ARG A 33 7.45 2.68 9.52
CA ARG A 33 8.44 3.29 8.61
C ARG A 33 9.71 2.48 8.48
N GLU A 34 10.08 1.70 9.49
CA GLU A 34 11.30 0.88 9.53
C GLU A 34 11.14 -0.54 9.01
N VAL A 35 9.90 -1.08 8.92
CA VAL A 35 9.68 -2.44 8.41
C VAL A 35 10.23 -2.58 7.00
N SER A 36 11.08 -3.58 6.81
CA SER A 36 11.67 -3.95 5.53
C SER A 36 11.26 -5.36 5.09
N LEU A 37 11.58 -5.73 3.85
CA LEU A 37 11.32 -7.11 3.38
C LEU A 37 12.20 -8.15 4.08
N THR A 38 13.29 -7.75 4.73
CA THR A 38 14.09 -8.65 5.55
C THR A 38 13.35 -9.11 6.82
N ASP A 39 12.45 -8.25 7.32
CA ASP A 39 11.58 -8.59 8.46
C ASP A 39 10.44 -9.54 8.08
N ILE A 40 10.19 -9.73 6.78
CA ILE A 40 9.06 -10.50 6.26
C ILE A 40 9.54 -11.46 5.14
N PRO A 41 10.29 -12.52 5.47
CA PRO A 41 10.84 -13.43 4.45
C PRO A 41 9.77 -14.05 3.54
N ALA A 42 8.59 -14.37 4.06
CA ALA A 42 7.48 -14.90 3.28
C ALA A 42 6.96 -13.88 2.24
N ALA A 43 6.96 -12.57 2.57
CA ALA A 43 6.60 -11.54 1.61
C ALA A 43 7.60 -11.45 0.45
N ARG A 44 8.90 -11.66 0.72
CA ARG A 44 9.93 -11.72 -0.33
C ARG A 44 9.63 -12.82 -1.35
N VAL A 45 9.28 -14.03 -0.87
CA VAL A 45 8.93 -15.16 -1.73
C VAL A 45 7.69 -14.84 -2.56
N LEU A 46 6.63 -14.31 -1.94
CA LEU A 46 5.39 -13.95 -2.64
C LEU A 46 5.60 -12.87 -3.70
N LEU A 47 6.40 -11.86 -3.39
CA LEU A 47 6.74 -10.80 -4.35
C LEU A 47 7.63 -11.32 -5.48
N TRP A 48 8.56 -12.24 -5.19
CA TRP A 48 9.38 -12.91 -6.19
C TRP A 48 8.53 -13.73 -7.17
N VAL A 49 7.60 -14.54 -6.67
CA VAL A 49 6.63 -15.28 -7.49
C VAL A 49 5.79 -14.33 -8.34
N ARG A 50 5.24 -13.26 -7.75
CA ARG A 50 4.46 -12.25 -8.47
C ARG A 50 5.24 -11.59 -9.61
N ARG A 51 6.55 -11.42 -9.46
CA ARG A 51 7.44 -10.81 -10.46
C ARG A 51 8.07 -11.82 -11.41
N LEU A 52 7.55 -13.04 -11.45
CA LEU A 52 8.06 -14.13 -12.31
C LEU A 52 9.56 -14.38 -12.10
N GLY A 53 9.99 -14.46 -10.84
CA GLY A 53 11.38 -14.75 -10.48
C GLY A 53 12.33 -13.53 -10.50
N ARG A 54 11.85 -12.32 -10.82
CA ARG A 54 12.69 -11.11 -10.78
C ARG A 54 12.83 -10.62 -9.33
N PRO A 55 14.04 -10.36 -8.84
CA PRO A 55 14.25 -9.89 -7.48
C PRO A 55 13.53 -8.55 -7.25
N TYR A 56 13.06 -8.34 -6.05
CA TYR A 56 12.54 -7.06 -5.60
C TYR A 56 13.74 -6.28 -5.07
N GLY A 57 14.14 -5.21 -5.74
CA GLY A 57 15.17 -4.25 -5.35
C GLY A 57 16.01 -4.57 -4.08
N ASP A 58 16.42 -3.57 -3.35
CA ASP A 58 17.09 -3.74 -2.06
C ASP A 58 16.09 -4.21 -0.99
N SER A 59 16.26 -5.46 -0.54
CA SER A 59 15.38 -6.06 0.48
C SER A 59 15.57 -5.45 1.87
N GLY A 60 16.68 -4.77 2.12
CA GLY A 60 16.96 -4.07 3.38
C GLY A 60 16.31 -2.69 3.46
N LYS A 61 15.88 -2.12 2.33
CA LYS A 61 15.21 -0.84 2.30
C LYS A 61 13.83 -0.93 3.00
N PRO A 62 13.48 0.03 3.87
CA PRO A 62 12.15 0.08 4.47
C PRO A 62 11.05 0.05 3.40
N PHE A 63 10.02 -0.76 3.63
CA PHE A 63 8.93 -0.96 2.67
C PHE A 63 8.22 0.36 2.33
N VAL A 64 7.93 1.17 3.35
CA VAL A 64 7.30 2.49 3.18
C VAL A 64 8.19 3.41 2.38
N ALA A 65 9.51 3.45 2.64
CA ALA A 65 10.46 4.26 1.87
C ALA A 65 10.49 3.88 0.39
N GLY A 66 10.47 2.59 0.07
CA GLY A 66 10.37 2.10 -1.31
C GLY A 66 9.01 2.41 -1.97
N ALA A 67 7.94 2.41 -1.18
CA ALA A 67 6.62 2.80 -1.65
C ALA A 67 6.54 4.31 -1.92
N LEU A 68 7.14 5.14 -1.07
CA LEU A 68 7.23 6.60 -1.26
C LEU A 68 7.89 6.98 -2.60
N GLU A 69 8.91 6.25 -3.04
CA GLU A 69 9.59 6.52 -4.32
C GLU A 69 8.74 6.18 -5.56
N SER A 70 7.77 5.29 -5.41
CA SER A 70 6.94 4.80 -6.51
C SER A 70 5.49 5.28 -6.48
N SER A 71 5.12 6.10 -5.50
CA SER A 71 3.79 6.62 -5.27
C SER A 71 3.80 8.11 -4.96
N VAL A 72 2.63 8.72 -4.99
CA VAL A 72 2.43 10.11 -4.55
C VAL A 72 2.09 10.12 -3.07
N VAL A 73 2.79 10.92 -2.27
CA VAL A 73 2.43 11.17 -0.88
C VAL A 73 1.20 12.10 -0.87
N LEU A 74 0.08 11.60 -0.37
CA LEU A 74 -1.17 12.35 -0.30
C LEU A 74 -1.35 13.04 1.06
N ASP A 75 -0.88 12.38 2.12
CA ASP A 75 -0.86 12.88 3.47
C ASP A 75 0.24 12.15 4.27
N ASP A 76 0.98 12.87 5.09
CA ASP A 76 2.01 12.30 5.96
C ASP A 76 2.02 13.09 7.27
N VAL A 77 1.61 12.43 8.36
CA VAL A 77 1.55 13.03 9.70
C VAL A 77 2.35 12.17 10.66
N ALA A 78 3.45 12.73 11.15
CA ALA A 78 4.33 12.05 12.09
C ALA A 78 3.56 11.58 13.34
N GLY A 79 3.70 10.31 13.69
CA GLY A 79 2.99 9.67 14.81
C GLY A 79 1.55 9.27 14.52
N GLU A 80 1.00 9.58 13.35
CA GLU A 80 -0.35 9.18 12.93
C GLU A 80 -0.34 8.25 11.72
N GLY A 81 0.63 8.42 10.79
CA GLY A 81 0.80 7.55 9.64
C GLY A 81 0.92 8.26 8.30
N VAL A 82 0.74 7.52 7.20
CA VAL A 82 0.94 7.99 5.83
C VAL A 82 -0.18 7.51 4.91
N VAL A 83 -0.54 8.34 3.93
CA VAL A 83 -1.44 8.02 2.82
C VAL A 83 -0.70 8.13 1.50
N LEU A 84 -0.73 7.07 0.71
CA LEU A 84 -0.04 6.95 -0.57
C LEU A 84 -1.04 6.81 -1.71
N GLY A 85 -0.80 7.54 -2.80
CA GLY A 85 -1.55 7.46 -4.05
C GLY A 85 -0.76 6.71 -5.12
N LEU A 86 -1.40 5.77 -5.79
CA LEU A 86 -0.83 5.00 -6.90
C LEU A 86 -1.78 5.03 -8.09
N THR A 87 -1.20 5.09 -9.29
CA THR A 87 -1.98 4.99 -10.52
C THR A 87 -1.35 3.99 -11.48
N GLY A 88 -2.15 3.38 -12.34
CA GLY A 88 -1.62 2.50 -13.37
C GLY A 88 -2.49 1.30 -13.70
N GLN A 89 -2.01 0.48 -14.61
CA GLN A 89 -2.66 -0.75 -15.06
C GLN A 89 -2.15 -1.95 -14.26
N PHE A 90 -2.54 -2.08 -12.98
CA PHE A 90 -2.00 -3.07 -12.04
C PHE A 90 -2.18 -4.54 -12.47
N TRP A 91 -3.11 -4.83 -13.38
CA TRP A 91 -3.32 -6.17 -13.95
C TRP A 91 -2.28 -6.56 -15.01
N ARG A 92 -1.43 -5.63 -15.47
CA ARG A 92 -0.37 -5.93 -16.43
C ARG A 92 0.87 -6.45 -15.70
N ILE A 93 1.25 -7.66 -16.01
CA ILE A 93 2.47 -8.26 -15.47
C ILE A 93 3.68 -7.61 -16.17
N GLY A 94 4.71 -7.26 -15.39
CA GLY A 94 5.94 -6.66 -15.94
C GLY A 94 5.98 -5.13 -15.99
N GLY A 95 5.05 -4.44 -15.31
CA GLY A 95 5.12 -2.97 -15.15
C GLY A 95 4.75 -2.18 -16.40
N GLY A 96 3.86 -2.71 -17.19
CA GLY A 96 3.51 -2.19 -18.52
C GLY A 96 2.63 -0.94 -18.57
N ASP A 97 2.53 -0.14 -17.50
CA ASP A 97 1.88 1.17 -17.61
C ASP A 97 2.88 2.20 -18.17
N ARG A 98 2.63 2.62 -19.39
CA ARG A 98 3.46 3.60 -20.12
C ARG A 98 2.88 5.02 -20.09
N GLY A 99 1.82 5.23 -19.32
CA GLY A 99 1.18 6.55 -19.21
C GLY A 99 1.89 7.48 -18.22
N PRO A 100 1.60 8.78 -18.31
CA PRO A 100 2.11 9.74 -17.34
C PRO A 100 1.60 9.37 -15.94
N ARG A 101 2.50 9.45 -14.97
CA ARG A 101 2.18 9.20 -13.56
C ARG A 101 2.13 10.52 -12.83
N PRO A 102 1.11 10.75 -11.99
CA PRO A 102 1.08 11.92 -11.13
C PRO A 102 2.29 11.93 -10.20
N GLN A 103 2.87 13.11 -10.03
CA GLN A 103 4.00 13.36 -9.14
C GLN A 103 3.56 14.15 -7.91
N THR A 104 2.46 14.88 -8.01
CA THR A 104 1.91 15.69 -6.93
C THR A 104 0.54 15.18 -6.49
N ARG A 105 0.11 15.62 -5.31
CA ARG A 105 -1.24 15.35 -4.79
C ARG A 105 -2.32 15.89 -5.72
N GLU A 106 -2.15 17.10 -6.24
CA GLU A 106 -3.09 17.76 -7.13
C GLU A 106 -3.23 16.98 -8.45
N GLU A 107 -2.12 16.56 -9.03
CA GLU A 107 -2.10 15.71 -10.22
C GLU A 107 -2.76 14.35 -9.95
N PHE A 108 -2.53 13.76 -8.76
CA PHE A 108 -3.20 12.52 -8.37
C PHE A 108 -4.72 12.72 -8.25
N LEU A 109 -5.17 13.80 -7.62
CA LEU A 109 -6.60 14.08 -7.48
C LEU A 109 -7.27 14.30 -8.84
N ALA A 110 -6.61 15.01 -9.76
CA ALA A 110 -7.07 15.28 -11.11
C ALA A 110 -6.93 14.09 -12.08
N TYR A 111 -6.22 13.01 -11.68
CA TYR A 111 -5.99 11.86 -12.55
C TYR A 111 -7.29 11.11 -12.86
N ASP A 112 -7.65 11.06 -14.16
CA ASP A 112 -8.87 10.43 -14.67
C ASP A 112 -8.61 9.68 -15.98
N ARG A 113 -7.66 8.77 -15.97
CA ARG A 113 -7.34 7.96 -17.14
C ARG A 113 -8.25 6.73 -17.20
N PRO A 114 -9.10 6.58 -18.24
CA PRO A 114 -10.13 5.54 -18.28
C PRO A 114 -9.58 4.12 -18.30
N ASP A 115 -8.41 3.91 -18.91
CA ASP A 115 -7.77 2.59 -19.03
C ASP A 115 -6.83 2.23 -17.87
N ALA A 116 -6.88 2.98 -16.77
CA ALA A 116 -6.00 2.80 -15.62
C ALA A 116 -6.80 2.77 -14.29
N CYS A 117 -6.14 2.34 -13.22
CA CYS A 117 -6.66 2.41 -11.86
C CYS A 117 -6.09 3.63 -11.14
N LYS A 118 -6.86 4.12 -10.19
CA LYS A 118 -6.46 5.04 -9.14
C LYS A 118 -6.61 4.32 -7.81
N ALA A 119 -5.55 4.24 -7.03
CA ALA A 119 -5.56 3.54 -5.74
C ALA A 119 -5.00 4.43 -4.64
N VAL A 120 -5.55 4.31 -3.45
CA VAL A 120 -5.00 4.89 -2.23
C VAL A 120 -4.70 3.78 -1.23
N ILE A 121 -3.59 3.92 -0.52
CA ILE A 121 -3.20 3.01 0.54
C ILE A 121 -2.84 3.86 1.75
N ASP A 122 -3.36 3.53 2.92
CA ASP A 122 -2.92 4.13 4.17
C ASP A 122 -2.24 3.14 5.10
N PHE A 123 -1.46 3.70 6.02
CA PHE A 123 -1.02 3.06 7.24
C PHE A 123 -1.31 4.02 8.38
N ARG A 124 -2.20 3.64 9.31
CA ARG A 124 -2.65 4.49 10.42
C ARG A 124 -2.23 3.91 11.76
N ALA A 125 -1.46 4.71 12.49
CA ALA A 125 -1.13 4.46 13.87
C ALA A 125 -2.13 5.18 14.79
N GLY A 126 -2.90 4.41 15.54
CA GLY A 126 -3.82 4.91 16.56
C GLY A 126 -3.44 4.41 17.95
N PRO A 127 -4.14 4.86 19.01
CA PRO A 127 -3.93 4.35 20.36
C PRO A 127 -4.16 2.83 20.42
N GLY A 128 -3.08 2.06 20.60
CA GLY A 128 -3.14 0.61 20.68
C GLY A 128 -3.55 -0.12 19.39
N LEU A 129 -3.52 0.54 18.24
CA LEU A 129 -4.03 -0.01 16.99
C LEU A 129 -3.21 0.44 15.78
N LEU A 130 -2.81 -0.50 14.94
CA LEU A 130 -2.33 -0.23 13.59
C LEU A 130 -3.35 -0.74 12.57
N SER A 131 -3.70 0.09 11.61
CA SER A 131 -4.57 -0.28 10.50
C SER A 131 -3.97 0.11 9.15
N THR A 132 -4.36 -0.61 8.11
CA THR A 132 -4.08 -0.28 6.71
C THR A 132 -5.33 -0.54 5.89
N GLU A 133 -5.65 0.38 5.00
CA GLU A 133 -6.73 0.24 4.04
C GLU A 133 -6.22 0.55 2.63
N THR A 134 -6.69 -0.23 1.67
CA THR A 134 -6.52 0.07 0.25
C THR A 134 -7.88 0.26 -0.36
N ARG A 135 -8.03 1.31 -1.16
CA ARG A 135 -9.17 1.54 -2.03
C ARG A 135 -8.70 1.65 -3.46
N VAL A 136 -9.46 1.10 -4.40
CA VAL A 136 -9.14 1.17 -5.83
C VAL A 136 -10.38 1.57 -6.62
N HIS A 137 -10.22 2.62 -7.42
CA HIS A 137 -11.19 3.08 -8.39
C HIS A 137 -10.73 2.75 -9.81
N VAL A 138 -11.64 2.20 -10.61
CA VAL A 138 -11.39 1.87 -12.03
C VAL A 138 -12.54 2.44 -12.85
N PRO A 139 -12.39 3.59 -13.50
CA PRO A 139 -13.50 4.31 -14.11
C PRO A 139 -14.15 3.55 -15.27
N ASP A 140 -13.36 2.96 -16.16
CA ASP A 140 -13.88 2.24 -17.34
C ASP A 140 -14.35 0.82 -17.02
N ARG A 141 -15.48 0.42 -17.61
CA ARG A 141 -16.07 -0.92 -17.41
C ARG A 141 -15.18 -2.05 -17.95
N ALA A 142 -14.49 -1.85 -19.07
CA ALA A 142 -13.61 -2.87 -19.66
C ALA A 142 -12.34 -3.05 -18.81
N ALA A 143 -11.73 -1.94 -18.37
CA ALA A 143 -10.62 -1.94 -17.43
C ALA A 143 -11.03 -2.58 -16.09
N ARG A 144 -12.22 -2.28 -15.58
CA ARG A 144 -12.78 -2.85 -14.34
C ARG A 144 -12.94 -4.36 -14.40
N ARG A 145 -13.38 -4.93 -15.54
CA ARG A 145 -13.44 -6.39 -15.73
C ARG A 145 -12.05 -7.04 -15.67
N LYS A 146 -11.03 -6.41 -16.29
CA LYS A 146 -9.63 -6.87 -16.24
C LYS A 146 -9.09 -6.80 -14.80
N PHE A 147 -9.29 -5.67 -14.14
CA PHE A 147 -8.87 -5.49 -12.76
C PHE A 147 -9.57 -6.47 -11.81
N ARG A 148 -10.88 -6.73 -11.96
CA ARG A 148 -11.62 -7.70 -11.15
C ARG A 148 -11.01 -9.10 -11.19
N ARG A 149 -10.63 -9.59 -12.38
CA ARG A 149 -9.95 -10.89 -12.51
C ARG A 149 -8.61 -10.89 -11.79
N TYR A 150 -7.82 -9.85 -12.01
CA TYR A 150 -6.56 -9.66 -11.30
C TYR A 150 -6.76 -9.59 -9.77
N TRP A 151 -7.77 -8.83 -9.29
CA TRP A 151 -8.07 -8.66 -7.88
C TRP A 151 -8.43 -9.98 -7.19
N LEU A 152 -9.23 -10.83 -7.83
CA LEU A 152 -9.58 -12.15 -7.29
C LEU A 152 -8.35 -13.02 -7.03
N VAL A 153 -7.34 -12.93 -7.90
CA VAL A 153 -6.10 -13.70 -7.78
C VAL A 153 -5.15 -13.04 -6.77
N ILE A 154 -4.97 -11.71 -6.85
CA ILE A 154 -3.94 -11.04 -6.07
C ILE A 154 -4.35 -10.75 -4.62
N ARG A 155 -5.64 -10.59 -4.34
CA ARG A 155 -6.16 -10.21 -3.03
C ARG A 155 -5.69 -11.12 -1.89
N PRO A 156 -5.76 -12.47 -1.99
CA PRO A 156 -5.29 -13.35 -0.91
C PRO A 156 -3.80 -13.13 -0.61
N PHE A 157 -2.97 -12.97 -1.64
CA PHE A 157 -1.53 -12.75 -1.48
C PHE A 157 -1.22 -11.36 -0.93
N SER A 158 -1.92 -10.34 -1.42
CA SER A 158 -1.81 -8.97 -0.92
C SER A 158 -2.21 -8.89 0.55
N GLY A 159 -3.33 -9.52 0.92
CA GLY A 159 -3.80 -9.59 2.29
C GLY A 159 -2.81 -10.29 3.22
N LEU A 160 -2.24 -11.41 2.78
CA LEU A 160 -1.20 -12.10 3.56
C LEU A 160 0.04 -11.22 3.77
N ILE A 161 0.54 -10.55 2.72
CA ILE A 161 1.67 -9.63 2.85
C ILE A 161 1.36 -8.52 3.86
N ARG A 162 0.15 -7.96 3.85
CA ARG A 162 -0.28 -6.92 4.79
C ARG A 162 -0.34 -7.44 6.23
N ILE A 163 -0.91 -8.60 6.46
CA ILE A 163 -0.95 -9.22 7.79
C ILE A 163 0.47 -9.43 8.33
N LEU A 164 1.36 -9.92 7.49
CA LEU A 164 2.76 -10.14 7.86
C LEU A 164 3.48 -8.81 8.15
N PHE A 165 3.20 -7.77 7.36
CA PHE A 165 3.71 -6.42 7.57
C PHE A 165 3.24 -5.85 8.93
N LEU A 166 1.94 -5.91 9.21
CA LEU A 166 1.39 -5.44 10.49
C LEU A 166 2.01 -6.20 11.69
N ARG A 167 2.23 -7.51 11.55
CA ARG A 167 2.90 -8.32 12.58
C ARG A 167 4.37 -7.94 12.77
N ALA A 168 5.09 -7.61 11.69
CA ALA A 168 6.47 -7.13 11.77
C ALA A 168 6.54 -5.77 12.47
N ALA A 169 5.66 -4.84 12.11
CA ALA A 169 5.54 -3.55 12.76
C ALA A 169 5.22 -3.70 14.26
N ARG A 170 4.31 -4.63 14.63
CA ARG A 170 4.01 -4.92 16.03
C ARG A 170 5.24 -5.38 16.80
N ARG A 171 5.99 -6.36 16.27
CA ARG A 171 7.20 -6.86 16.94
C ARG A 171 8.22 -5.74 17.21
N ARG A 172 8.37 -4.79 16.27
CA ARG A 172 9.25 -3.63 16.43
C ARG A 172 8.70 -2.63 17.44
N ALA A 173 7.41 -2.29 17.35
CA ALA A 173 6.77 -1.31 18.24
C ALA A 173 6.71 -1.78 19.70
N GLU A 174 6.56 -3.09 19.95
CA GLU A 174 6.48 -3.68 21.28
C GLU A 174 7.87 -4.09 21.85
N ALA A 175 8.93 -4.05 21.04
CA ALA A 175 10.29 -4.35 21.52
C ALA A 175 10.70 -3.40 22.66
N PRO A 176 11.38 -3.87 23.72
CA PRO A 176 11.95 -2.99 24.73
C PRO A 176 12.94 -2.02 24.07
N ALA A 177 13.00 -0.81 24.63
CA ALA A 177 13.91 0.24 24.18
C ALA A 177 15.35 -0.10 24.61
#